data_7ee9b2f90f6f17f7219c85bbb8089b05
#
_entry.id   7ee9b2f90f6f17f7219c85bbb8089b05
#
_cell.length_a   1.000
_cell.length_b   1.000
_cell.length_c   1.000
_cell.angle_alpha   90.00
_cell.angle_beta   90.00
_cell.angle_gamma   90.00
#
_symmetry.space_group_name_H-M   'P 1'
#
loop_
_entity.id
_entity.type
_entity.pdbx_description
1 polymer ?
#
loop_
_entity_poly.entity_id
_entity_poly.type
_entity_poly.pdbx_seq_one_letter_code
_entity_poly.pdbx_strand_id
1 'polypeptide(L)'
;GCTLRCSFCQNYQISQNSMGKEISKDEFIQICLTLQENGAENINLVTGSHFIPKIAYYIEEAVKSGVKIPFCWNSSAYESTEMLELLKDKVKIWLPDLKTLSPELSKNLFDAENYPEAATKSIKWMIDNFPLKFSTEKAEKDFYDSEGKLIAKNTKKEKIQQGVIIRHLYLPGKFEETAETLSWLKENADKKTCISLMSQYTPVPFEEDKKTLEHRKKSLSFIENRLVNKTEDNDLKDLIDAFDFEYLFYQELTDDTSWLPDFNRKQPFSNKLSKTIWHWKTGFEI
;
A
#
# COMPACT_ATOMS: atom_id res chain seq x y z
N GLY A 1 -6.48 6.82 11.24
CA GLY A 1 -7.56 7.29 10.36
C GLY A 1 -7.29 6.99 8.89
N CYS A 2 -8.30 7.13 8.04
CA CYS A 2 -8.24 6.98 6.59
C CYS A 2 -9.31 7.86 5.95
N THR A 3 -9.06 8.35 4.74
CA THR A 3 -10.04 9.12 3.94
C THR A 3 -11.12 8.24 3.32
N LEU A 4 -10.90 6.93 3.22
CA LEU A 4 -11.85 5.92 2.75
C LEU A 4 -12.41 5.07 3.89
N ARG A 5 -13.56 4.44 3.64
CA ARG A 5 -14.25 3.51 4.55
C ARG A 5 -14.39 2.11 3.95
N CYS A 6 -13.26 1.56 3.48
CA CYS A 6 -13.27 0.23 2.84
C CYS A 6 -13.90 -0.83 3.73
N SER A 7 -14.94 -1.50 3.25
CA SER A 7 -15.67 -2.51 3.99
C SER A 7 -14.86 -3.80 4.23
N PHE A 8 -13.78 -4.02 3.47
CA PHE A 8 -12.84 -5.13 3.63
C PHE A 8 -11.48 -4.69 4.20
N CYS A 9 -11.41 -3.55 4.91
CA CYS A 9 -10.15 -3.01 5.40
C CYS A 9 -9.52 -3.93 6.45
N GLN A 10 -8.36 -4.49 6.16
CA GLN A 10 -7.58 -5.31 7.10
C GLN A 10 -7.06 -4.48 8.29
N ASN A 11 -6.81 -3.20 8.04
CA ASN A 11 -6.31 -2.25 9.03
C ASN A 11 -7.45 -1.45 9.70
N TYR A 12 -8.67 -1.98 9.78
CA TYR A 12 -9.85 -1.26 10.29
C TYR A 12 -9.67 -0.74 11.72
N GLN A 13 -8.94 -1.46 12.56
CA GLN A 13 -8.66 -1.05 13.94
C GLN A 13 -8.00 0.33 14.01
N ILE A 14 -7.01 0.62 13.14
CA ILE A 14 -6.30 1.91 13.09
C ILE A 14 -6.96 2.90 12.14
N SER A 15 -7.54 2.44 11.02
CA SER A 15 -8.09 3.32 10.00
C SER A 15 -9.50 3.81 10.30
N GLN A 16 -10.32 3.00 10.98
CA GLN A 16 -11.75 3.27 11.23
C GLN A 16 -12.09 3.34 12.72
N ASN A 17 -11.44 2.54 13.56
CA ASN A 17 -11.71 2.49 15.02
C ASN A 17 -10.75 3.39 15.81
N SER A 18 -9.98 4.25 15.13
CA SER A 18 -9.12 5.27 15.76
C SER A 18 -8.09 4.72 16.75
N MET A 19 -7.69 3.44 16.60
CA MET A 19 -6.63 2.87 17.44
C MET A 19 -5.29 3.55 17.12
N GLY A 20 -4.65 4.10 18.15
CA GLY A 20 -3.39 4.80 18.02
C GLY A 20 -3.30 5.97 19.00
N LYS A 21 -2.25 6.78 18.87
CA LYS A 21 -2.08 8.04 19.61
C LYS A 21 -1.51 9.13 18.70
N GLU A 22 -1.75 10.36 19.04
CA GLU A 22 -1.05 11.48 18.44
C GLU A 22 0.41 11.49 18.93
N ILE A 23 1.34 11.70 17.98
CA ILE A 23 2.76 11.82 18.25
C ILE A 23 3.25 13.25 18.00
N SER A 24 4.22 13.68 18.80
CA SER A 24 4.90 14.96 18.58
C SER A 24 5.83 14.90 17.37
N LYS A 25 6.25 16.07 16.88
CA LYS A 25 7.29 16.19 15.85
C LYS A 25 8.57 15.45 16.25
N ASP A 26 9.01 15.67 17.50
CA ASP A 26 10.27 15.09 17.99
C ASP A 26 10.18 13.57 18.11
N GLU A 27 9.03 13.04 18.53
CA GLU A 27 8.76 11.60 18.55
C GLU A 27 8.76 11.01 17.15
N PHE A 28 8.17 11.69 16.15
CA PHE A 28 8.23 11.30 14.75
C PHE A 28 9.67 11.23 14.23
N ILE A 29 10.48 12.27 14.51
CA ILE A 29 11.89 12.32 14.12
C ILE A 29 12.67 11.16 14.72
N GLN A 30 12.49 10.89 16.01
CA GLN A 30 13.17 9.78 16.68
C GLN A 30 12.78 8.41 16.08
N ILE A 31 11.51 8.19 15.76
CA ILE A 31 11.05 6.98 15.07
C ILE A 31 11.76 6.83 13.72
N CYS A 32 11.82 7.90 12.93
CA CYS A 32 12.49 7.89 11.62
C CYS A 32 13.99 7.58 11.72
N LEU A 33 14.71 8.20 12.68
CA LEU A 33 16.12 7.96 12.93
C LEU A 33 16.36 6.51 13.39
N THR A 34 15.53 6.01 14.31
CA THR A 34 15.64 4.63 14.79
C THR A 34 15.42 3.61 13.67
N LEU A 35 14.45 3.85 12.77
CA LEU A 35 14.25 3.02 11.58
C LEU A 35 15.49 3.02 10.68
N GLN A 36 16.06 4.20 10.41
CA GLN A 36 17.29 4.34 9.63
C GLN A 36 18.48 3.60 10.25
N GLU A 37 18.70 3.75 11.56
CA GLU A 37 19.75 3.08 12.31
C GLU A 37 19.61 1.55 12.31
N ASN A 38 18.37 1.05 12.27
CA ASN A 38 18.07 -0.38 12.14
C ASN A 38 18.10 -0.89 10.69
N GLY A 39 18.57 -0.07 9.72
CA GLY A 39 18.80 -0.49 8.35
C GLY A 39 17.56 -0.47 7.45
N ALA A 40 16.53 0.30 7.79
CA ALA A 40 15.38 0.47 6.91
C ALA A 40 15.81 1.12 5.58
N GLU A 41 15.31 0.61 4.48
CA GLU A 41 15.59 1.12 3.12
C GLU A 41 14.81 2.41 2.80
N ASN A 42 13.67 2.61 3.44
CA ASN A 42 12.79 3.78 3.32
C ASN A 42 11.91 3.93 4.55
N ILE A 43 11.26 5.08 4.67
CA ILE A 43 10.19 5.33 5.65
C ILE A 43 8.86 5.33 4.92
N ASN A 44 8.08 4.27 5.10
CA ASN A 44 6.79 4.09 4.45
C ASN A 44 5.66 4.71 5.28
N LEU A 45 5.10 5.83 4.80
CA LEU A 45 3.99 6.55 5.42
C LEU A 45 2.67 6.02 4.88
N VAL A 46 2.00 5.19 5.68
CA VAL A 46 0.78 4.50 5.24
C VAL A 46 -0.46 5.30 5.61
N THR A 47 -1.28 5.63 4.60
CA THR A 47 -2.61 6.26 4.75
C THR A 47 -2.57 7.60 5.49
N GLY A 48 -1.56 8.43 5.20
CA GLY A 48 -1.38 9.75 5.81
C GLY A 48 -2.23 10.88 5.20
N SER A 49 -3.11 10.60 4.23
CA SER A 49 -3.82 11.58 3.39
C SER A 49 -4.54 12.68 4.17
N HIS A 50 -5.13 12.34 5.31
CA HIS A 50 -5.85 13.29 6.19
C HIS A 50 -4.93 14.19 7.05
N PHE A 51 -3.61 13.96 7.00
CA PHE A 51 -2.61 14.72 7.76
C PHE A 51 -1.49 15.31 6.89
N ILE A 52 -1.67 15.39 5.56
CA ILE A 52 -0.63 15.84 4.63
C ILE A 52 0.10 17.09 5.08
N PRO A 53 -0.55 18.21 5.46
CA PRO A 53 0.18 19.42 5.85
C PRO A 53 1.10 19.21 7.08
N LYS A 54 0.62 18.46 8.07
CA LYS A 54 1.41 18.14 9.29
C LYS A 54 2.57 17.19 8.97
N ILE A 55 2.31 16.17 8.17
CA ILE A 55 3.31 15.19 7.75
C ILE A 55 4.39 15.87 6.88
N ALA A 56 4.02 16.74 5.95
CA ALA A 56 4.96 17.48 5.12
C ALA A 56 5.94 18.30 5.96
N TYR A 57 5.46 18.99 6.99
CA TYR A 57 6.29 19.68 7.96
C TYR A 57 7.17 18.74 8.78
N TYR A 58 6.64 17.60 9.23
CA TYR A 58 7.41 16.63 10.02
C TYR A 58 8.53 15.96 9.20
N ILE A 59 8.29 15.67 7.91
CA ILE A 59 9.32 15.15 6.99
C ILE A 59 10.46 16.17 6.85
N GLU A 60 10.14 17.44 6.64
CA GLU A 60 11.14 18.50 6.51
C GLU A 60 12.05 18.59 7.75
N GLU A 61 11.45 18.55 8.94
CA GLU A 61 12.20 18.57 10.19
C GLU A 61 13.02 17.29 10.41
N ALA A 62 12.49 16.13 10.03
CA ALA A 62 13.21 14.85 10.10
C ALA A 62 14.48 14.86 9.20
N VAL A 63 14.35 15.39 7.97
CA VAL A 63 15.50 15.54 7.06
C VAL A 63 16.54 16.50 7.65
N LYS A 64 16.12 17.65 8.20
CA LYS A 64 17.02 18.59 8.91
C LYS A 64 17.73 17.93 10.09
N SER A 65 17.09 16.97 10.74
CA SER A 65 17.61 16.23 11.90
C SER A 65 18.48 15.03 11.53
N GLY A 66 18.71 14.75 10.23
CA GLY A 66 19.65 13.72 9.79
C GLY A 66 19.05 12.45 9.20
N VAL A 67 17.75 12.42 8.94
CA VAL A 67 17.12 11.34 8.17
C VAL A 67 17.55 11.44 6.71
N LYS A 68 18.17 10.38 6.17
CA LYS A 68 18.75 10.33 4.82
C LYS A 68 18.04 9.33 3.90
N ILE A 69 17.38 8.32 4.47
CA ILE A 69 16.61 7.33 3.69
C ILE A 69 15.35 7.97 3.12
N PRO A 70 14.88 7.56 1.93
CA PRO A 70 13.75 8.19 1.27
C PRO A 70 12.44 7.94 2.02
N PHE A 71 11.54 8.91 1.94
CA PHE A 71 10.15 8.74 2.34
C PHE A 71 9.33 8.16 1.18
N CYS A 72 8.47 7.20 1.53
CA CYS A 72 7.52 6.55 0.64
C CYS A 72 6.10 6.92 1.07
N TRP A 73 5.27 7.37 0.11
CA TRP A 73 3.86 7.69 0.33
C TRP A 73 2.98 6.55 -0.13
N ASN A 74 2.39 5.84 0.83
CA ASN A 74 1.54 4.68 0.60
C ASN A 74 0.09 5.05 0.90
N SER A 75 -0.71 5.24 -0.14
CA SER A 75 -2.05 5.78 0.00
C SER A 75 -3.08 5.08 -0.88
N SER A 76 -4.34 5.43 -0.66
CA SER A 76 -5.44 5.00 -1.51
C SER A 76 -5.59 5.81 -2.81
N ALA A 77 -4.66 6.72 -3.11
CA ALA A 77 -4.76 7.69 -4.20
C ALA A 77 -5.98 8.64 -4.11
N TYR A 78 -6.65 8.71 -2.97
CA TYR A 78 -7.82 9.57 -2.75
C TYR A 78 -7.39 10.89 -2.12
N GLU A 79 -6.53 11.60 -2.85
CA GLU A 79 -6.00 12.92 -2.49
C GLU A 79 -6.23 13.93 -3.62
N SER A 80 -6.33 15.21 -3.27
CA SER A 80 -6.28 16.27 -4.28
C SER A 80 -4.83 16.58 -4.69
N THR A 81 -4.64 17.00 -5.93
CA THR A 81 -3.31 17.35 -6.46
C THR A 81 -2.67 18.50 -5.68
N GLU A 82 -3.48 19.43 -5.16
CA GLU A 82 -3.02 20.55 -4.34
C GLU A 82 -2.41 20.07 -3.01
N MET A 83 -2.96 18.99 -2.43
CA MET A 83 -2.37 18.38 -1.24
C MET A 83 -1.09 17.62 -1.57
N LEU A 84 -1.04 16.94 -2.70
CA LEU A 84 0.16 16.21 -3.13
C LEU A 84 1.34 17.16 -3.42
N GLU A 85 1.09 18.38 -3.90
CA GLU A 85 2.15 19.40 -4.09
C GLU A 85 2.93 19.69 -2.80
N LEU A 86 2.30 19.61 -1.62
CA LEU A 86 2.99 19.78 -0.34
C LEU A 86 4.04 18.70 -0.04
N LEU A 87 3.92 17.54 -0.69
CA LEU A 87 4.81 16.39 -0.54
C LEU A 87 5.85 16.27 -1.66
N LYS A 88 5.75 17.06 -2.72
CA LYS A 88 6.51 16.91 -3.96
C LYS A 88 8.02 16.83 -3.76
N ASP A 89 8.59 17.72 -2.95
CA ASP A 89 10.03 17.77 -2.69
C ASP A 89 10.46 16.86 -1.52
N LYS A 90 9.53 16.19 -0.87
CA LYS A 90 9.72 15.44 0.38
C LYS A 90 9.63 13.93 0.20
N VAL A 91 8.84 13.48 -0.76
CA VAL A 91 8.58 12.06 -1.05
C VAL A 91 9.25 11.70 -2.37
N LYS A 92 9.85 10.51 -2.44
CA LYS A 92 10.50 10.00 -3.65
C LYS A 92 9.79 8.80 -4.25
N ILE A 93 9.16 8.00 -3.43
CA ILE A 93 8.50 6.74 -3.82
C ILE A 93 7.02 6.86 -3.49
N TRP A 94 6.17 6.61 -4.48
CA TRP A 94 4.72 6.70 -4.38
C TRP A 94 4.10 5.33 -4.57
N LEU A 95 3.31 4.88 -3.61
CA LEU A 95 2.57 3.61 -3.64
C LEU A 95 1.05 3.86 -3.61
N PRO A 96 0.46 4.41 -4.67
CA PRO A 96 -0.99 4.57 -4.73
C PRO A 96 -1.70 3.23 -4.98
N ASP A 97 -2.86 3.04 -4.33
CA ASP A 97 -3.79 1.99 -4.72
C ASP A 97 -4.77 2.52 -5.78
N LEU A 98 -4.87 1.86 -6.93
CA LEU A 98 -6.01 2.02 -7.84
C LEU A 98 -6.98 0.85 -7.60
N LYS A 99 -8.00 1.09 -6.77
CA LYS A 99 -8.87 0.02 -6.25
C LYS A 99 -9.93 -0.42 -7.23
N THR A 100 -10.48 0.50 -8.02
CA THR A 100 -11.49 0.27 -9.06
C THR A 100 -11.70 1.53 -9.89
N LEU A 101 -12.19 1.36 -11.11
CA LEU A 101 -12.69 2.45 -11.96
C LEU A 101 -14.21 2.56 -11.93
N SER A 102 -14.91 1.67 -11.20
CA SER A 102 -16.37 1.69 -11.07
C SER A 102 -16.85 2.64 -9.97
N PRO A 103 -17.61 3.71 -10.27
CA PRO A 103 -18.22 4.58 -9.27
C PRO A 103 -19.20 3.83 -8.36
N GLU A 104 -19.95 2.86 -8.91
CA GLU A 104 -20.87 2.03 -8.13
C GLU A 104 -20.14 1.18 -7.11
N LEU A 105 -19.06 0.48 -7.52
CA LEU A 105 -18.28 -0.36 -6.64
C LEU A 105 -17.59 0.48 -5.56
N SER A 106 -17.04 1.64 -5.94
CA SER A 106 -16.37 2.52 -4.99
C SER A 106 -17.32 3.14 -3.97
N LYS A 107 -18.53 3.52 -4.37
CA LYS A 107 -19.59 3.97 -3.47
C LYS A 107 -19.96 2.91 -2.44
N ASN A 108 -20.17 1.68 -2.88
CA ASN A 108 -20.65 0.60 -2.03
C ASN A 108 -19.57 0.01 -1.14
N LEU A 109 -18.32 -0.09 -1.60
CA LEU A 109 -17.22 -0.71 -0.86
C LEU A 109 -16.36 0.28 -0.07
N PHE A 110 -16.27 1.55 -0.49
CA PHE A 110 -15.35 2.54 0.10
C PHE A 110 -16.03 3.78 0.65
N ASP A 111 -17.36 3.92 0.43
CA ASP A 111 -18.14 5.12 0.73
C ASP A 111 -17.62 6.38 0.00
N ALA A 112 -17.22 6.21 -1.27
CA ALA A 112 -16.60 7.25 -2.09
C ALA A 112 -16.94 7.09 -3.57
N GLU A 113 -18.10 7.59 -4.02
CA GLU A 113 -18.56 7.46 -5.41
C GLU A 113 -17.62 8.12 -6.42
N ASN A 114 -16.97 9.22 -6.06
CA ASN A 114 -16.01 9.95 -6.90
C ASN A 114 -14.57 9.41 -6.82
N TYR A 115 -14.37 8.26 -6.16
CA TYR A 115 -13.02 7.68 -6.00
C TYR A 115 -12.30 7.46 -7.33
N PRO A 116 -12.91 6.88 -8.39
CA PRO A 116 -12.21 6.63 -9.65
C PRO A 116 -11.62 7.90 -10.27
N GLU A 117 -12.38 9.00 -10.29
CA GLU A 117 -11.93 10.28 -10.82
C GLU A 117 -10.78 10.86 -9.99
N ALA A 118 -10.95 10.90 -8.67
CA ALA A 118 -9.93 11.43 -7.77
C ALA A 118 -8.64 10.59 -7.83
N ALA A 119 -8.75 9.26 -7.82
CA ALA A 119 -7.61 8.36 -7.84
C ALA A 119 -6.84 8.44 -9.17
N THR A 120 -7.52 8.43 -10.30
CA THR A 120 -6.87 8.53 -11.60
C THR A 120 -6.19 9.89 -11.81
N LYS A 121 -6.79 10.99 -11.35
CA LYS A 121 -6.18 12.32 -11.36
C LYS A 121 -4.93 12.38 -10.47
N SER A 122 -5.02 11.86 -9.27
CA SER A 122 -3.91 11.77 -8.31
C SER A 122 -2.74 10.94 -8.87
N ILE A 123 -3.03 9.76 -9.41
CA ILE A 123 -2.01 8.87 -10.00
C ILE A 123 -1.35 9.51 -11.23
N LYS A 124 -2.11 10.14 -12.12
CA LYS A 124 -1.54 10.87 -13.26
C LYS A 124 -0.59 11.98 -12.81
N TRP A 125 -0.97 12.75 -11.79
CA TRP A 125 -0.10 13.76 -11.21
C TRP A 125 1.21 13.13 -10.67
N MET A 126 1.14 11.99 -9.98
CA MET A 126 2.33 11.28 -9.48
C MET A 126 3.23 10.83 -10.63
N ILE A 127 2.66 10.24 -11.70
CA ILE A 127 3.39 9.78 -12.89
C ILE A 127 4.14 10.95 -13.57
N ASP A 128 3.45 12.06 -13.75
CA ASP A 128 3.99 13.23 -14.47
C ASP A 128 5.13 13.91 -13.69
N ASN A 129 5.11 13.83 -12.37
CA ASN A 129 6.11 14.48 -11.51
C ASN A 129 7.25 13.56 -11.05
N PHE A 130 7.05 12.23 -11.06
CA PHE A 130 8.02 11.27 -10.51
C PHE A 130 8.37 10.17 -11.51
N PRO A 131 9.18 10.46 -12.54
CA PRO A 131 9.63 9.44 -13.47
C PRO A 131 10.41 8.34 -12.73
N LEU A 132 10.24 7.10 -13.19
CA LEU A 132 10.87 5.93 -12.61
C LEU A 132 12.39 6.01 -12.72
N LYS A 133 13.09 5.83 -11.59
CA LYS A 133 14.56 5.82 -11.51
C LYS A 133 15.01 4.65 -10.65
N PHE A 134 15.93 3.86 -11.19
CA PHE A 134 16.59 2.78 -10.48
C PHE A 134 18.00 3.18 -10.05
N SER A 135 18.51 2.54 -8.99
CA SER A 135 19.90 2.68 -8.62
C SER A 135 20.79 1.96 -9.62
N THR A 136 21.98 2.51 -9.83
CA THR A 136 23.02 1.84 -10.61
C THR A 136 23.91 0.95 -9.74
N GLU A 137 23.65 0.85 -8.44
CA GLU A 137 24.45 0.07 -7.52
C GLU A 137 24.24 -1.42 -7.75
N LYS A 138 25.35 -2.10 -8.09
CA LYS A 138 25.43 -3.55 -8.20
C LYS A 138 25.59 -4.12 -6.79
N ALA A 139 24.50 -4.28 -6.05
CA ALA A 139 24.54 -5.06 -4.82
C ALA A 139 24.37 -6.53 -5.17
N GLU A 140 25.46 -7.28 -5.20
CA GLU A 140 25.42 -8.75 -5.26
C GLU A 140 24.97 -9.25 -3.88
N LYS A 141 23.71 -9.60 -3.75
CA LYS A 141 23.17 -10.28 -2.56
C LYS A 141 22.43 -11.52 -2.98
N ASP A 142 22.65 -12.60 -2.25
CA ASP A 142 21.83 -13.78 -2.32
C ASP A 142 20.45 -13.49 -1.69
N PHE A 143 19.40 -14.01 -2.32
CA PHE A 143 18.03 -13.87 -1.83
C PHE A 143 17.55 -15.19 -1.25
N TYR A 144 16.92 -15.10 -0.08
CA TYR A 144 16.36 -16.21 0.65
C TYR A 144 14.86 -16.00 0.85
N ASP A 145 14.06 -17.07 0.82
CA ASP A 145 12.65 -17.03 1.19
C ASP A 145 12.47 -16.88 2.71
N SER A 146 11.20 -16.85 3.15
CA SER A 146 10.85 -16.74 4.57
C SER A 146 11.31 -17.94 5.42
N GLU A 147 11.69 -19.07 4.76
CA GLU A 147 12.20 -20.28 5.40
C GLU A 147 13.74 -20.34 5.37
N GLY A 148 14.41 -19.32 4.81
CA GLY A 148 15.86 -19.25 4.69
C GLY A 148 16.43 -20.04 3.53
N LYS A 149 15.62 -20.46 2.55
CA LYS A 149 16.04 -21.16 1.34
C LYS A 149 16.48 -20.14 0.28
N LEU A 150 17.62 -20.36 -0.35
CA LEU A 150 18.16 -19.54 -1.42
C LEU A 150 17.23 -19.54 -2.65
N ILE A 151 16.66 -18.35 -2.98
CA ILE A 151 15.78 -18.16 -4.14
C ILE A 151 16.58 -17.76 -5.37
N ALA A 152 17.56 -16.85 -5.21
CA ALA A 152 18.37 -16.36 -6.32
C ALA A 152 19.79 -16.01 -5.86
N LYS A 153 20.78 -16.40 -6.68
CA LYS A 153 22.20 -16.15 -6.49
C LYS A 153 22.68 -15.03 -7.42
N ASN A 154 23.45 -14.07 -6.90
CA ASN A 154 24.14 -13.05 -7.68
C ASN A 154 23.24 -12.26 -8.67
N THR A 155 22.02 -11.94 -8.28
CA THR A 155 21.18 -11.05 -9.10
C THR A 155 21.58 -9.59 -8.86
N LYS A 156 21.84 -8.86 -9.94
CA LYS A 156 21.97 -7.40 -9.89
C LYS A 156 20.64 -6.84 -9.36
N LYS A 157 20.65 -6.31 -8.15
CA LYS A 157 19.45 -5.73 -7.56
C LYS A 157 19.39 -4.26 -7.93
N GLU A 158 18.58 -3.94 -8.91
CA GLU A 158 18.17 -2.56 -9.13
C GLU A 158 17.14 -2.17 -8.08
N LYS A 159 17.43 -1.11 -7.32
CA LYS A 159 16.50 -0.57 -6.33
C LYS A 159 15.80 0.65 -6.90
N ILE A 160 14.49 0.73 -6.74
CA ILE A 160 13.74 1.95 -7.07
C ILE A 160 14.19 3.06 -6.12
N GLN A 161 14.75 4.13 -6.66
CA GLN A 161 15.13 5.34 -5.93
C GLN A 161 14.06 6.42 -5.98
N GLN A 162 13.30 6.45 -7.05
CA GLN A 162 12.20 7.36 -7.30
C GLN A 162 11.19 6.71 -8.24
N GLY A 163 9.93 7.03 -8.07
CA GLY A 163 8.88 6.65 -9.02
C GLY A 163 7.59 6.25 -8.36
N VAL A 164 6.70 5.71 -9.18
CA VAL A 164 5.36 5.30 -8.78
C VAL A 164 5.22 3.79 -8.90
N ILE A 165 4.72 3.15 -7.87
CA ILE A 165 4.35 1.73 -7.86
C ILE A 165 2.85 1.67 -7.63
N ILE A 166 2.06 1.45 -8.68
CA ILE A 166 0.60 1.42 -8.58
C ILE A 166 0.17 0.03 -8.17
N ARG A 167 -0.60 -0.06 -7.08
CA ARG A 167 -1.10 -1.32 -6.56
C ARG A 167 -2.55 -1.52 -6.92
N HIS A 168 -2.91 -2.73 -7.32
CA HIS A 168 -4.29 -3.16 -7.52
C HIS A 168 -4.53 -4.49 -6.81
N LEU A 169 -5.58 -4.55 -5.99
CA LEU A 169 -6.02 -5.77 -5.33
C LEU A 169 -7.22 -6.33 -6.11
N TYR A 170 -7.05 -7.54 -6.63
CA TYR A 170 -8.17 -8.29 -7.19
C TYR A 170 -9.22 -8.61 -6.11
N LEU A 171 -10.45 -8.28 -6.39
CA LEU A 171 -11.59 -8.60 -5.53
C LEU A 171 -12.34 -9.81 -6.13
N PRO A 172 -12.55 -10.91 -5.36
CA PRO A 172 -13.19 -12.12 -5.88
C PRO A 172 -14.56 -11.85 -6.52
N GLY A 173 -14.76 -12.43 -7.71
CA GLY A 173 -15.93 -12.21 -8.53
C GLY A 173 -15.96 -10.90 -9.32
N LYS A 174 -14.81 -10.16 -9.37
CA LYS A 174 -14.67 -8.84 -10.02
C LYS A 174 -13.60 -8.82 -11.11
N PHE A 175 -13.64 -9.84 -11.99
CA PHE A 175 -12.66 -9.99 -13.06
C PHE A 175 -12.74 -8.83 -14.07
N GLU A 176 -13.92 -8.46 -14.51
CA GLU A 176 -14.13 -7.41 -15.52
C GLU A 176 -13.64 -6.05 -15.00
N GLU A 177 -13.93 -5.71 -13.75
CA GLU A 177 -13.46 -4.46 -13.13
C GLU A 177 -11.93 -4.43 -13.00
N THR A 178 -11.30 -5.58 -12.78
CA THR A 178 -9.83 -5.69 -12.79
C THR A 178 -9.30 -5.54 -14.21
N ALA A 179 -9.93 -6.19 -15.21
CA ALA A 179 -9.54 -6.05 -16.61
C ALA A 179 -9.63 -4.59 -17.10
N GLU A 180 -10.69 -3.86 -16.74
CA GLU A 180 -10.83 -2.44 -17.02
C GLU A 180 -9.71 -1.61 -16.34
N THR A 181 -9.39 -1.93 -15.08
CA THR A 181 -8.33 -1.25 -14.34
C THR A 181 -6.97 -1.49 -14.99
N LEU A 182 -6.67 -2.73 -15.39
CA LEU A 182 -5.42 -3.06 -16.09
C LEU A 182 -5.35 -2.42 -17.48
N SER A 183 -6.47 -2.33 -18.20
CA SER A 183 -6.53 -1.59 -19.48
C SER A 183 -6.17 -0.13 -19.28
N TRP A 184 -6.76 0.54 -18.29
CA TRP A 184 -6.41 1.92 -17.96
C TRP A 184 -4.93 2.08 -17.58
N LEU A 185 -4.38 1.14 -16.80
CA LEU A 185 -2.97 1.14 -16.42
C LEU A 185 -2.06 0.96 -17.63
N LYS A 186 -2.41 0.08 -18.56
CA LYS A 186 -1.66 -0.12 -19.82
C LYS A 186 -1.59 1.16 -20.64
N GLU A 187 -2.69 1.87 -20.77
CA GLU A 187 -2.77 3.10 -21.56
C GLU A 187 -2.05 4.29 -20.91
N ASN A 188 -2.10 4.41 -19.57
CA ASN A 188 -1.68 5.63 -18.87
C ASN A 188 -0.37 5.49 -18.08
N ALA A 189 0.01 4.27 -17.67
CA ALA A 189 1.08 4.02 -16.70
C ALA A 189 2.19 3.08 -17.18
N ASP A 190 1.97 2.26 -18.20
CA ASP A 190 2.97 1.31 -18.71
C ASP A 190 4.28 2.00 -19.09
N LYS A 191 5.41 1.36 -18.81
CA LYS A 191 6.80 1.88 -18.99
C LYS A 191 7.17 3.09 -18.14
N LYS A 192 6.21 3.73 -17.49
CA LYS A 192 6.43 4.92 -16.64
C LYS A 192 6.42 4.59 -15.15
N THR A 193 5.83 3.45 -14.79
CA THR A 193 5.61 3.03 -13.40
C THR A 193 5.86 1.54 -13.25
N CYS A 194 5.97 1.10 -11.98
CA CYS A 194 5.81 -0.31 -11.65
C CYS A 194 4.34 -0.58 -11.30
N ILE A 195 3.84 -1.73 -11.68
CA ILE A 195 2.48 -2.18 -11.34
C ILE A 195 2.60 -3.36 -10.38
N SER A 196 1.82 -3.36 -9.31
CA SER A 196 1.75 -4.45 -8.35
C SER A 196 0.31 -4.98 -8.30
N LEU A 197 0.08 -6.11 -8.94
CA LEU A 197 -1.19 -6.82 -8.90
C LEU A 197 -1.16 -7.87 -7.78
N MET A 198 -2.16 -7.83 -6.91
CA MET A 198 -2.28 -8.70 -5.75
C MET A 198 -3.54 -9.56 -5.87
N SER A 199 -3.39 -10.89 -5.80
CA SER A 199 -4.50 -11.85 -5.77
C SER A 199 -4.88 -12.30 -4.35
N GLN A 200 -4.27 -11.72 -3.32
CA GLN A 200 -4.43 -12.15 -1.93
C GLN A 200 -5.53 -11.39 -1.17
N TYR A 201 -6.73 -11.30 -1.77
CA TYR A 201 -7.88 -10.85 -0.97
C TYR A 201 -8.16 -11.85 0.15
N THR A 202 -8.26 -11.35 1.38
CA THR A 202 -8.57 -12.17 2.55
C THR A 202 -9.75 -11.59 3.30
N PRO A 203 -10.83 -12.38 3.52
CA PRO A 203 -11.94 -11.96 4.37
C PRO A 203 -11.45 -11.62 5.78
N VAL A 204 -11.86 -10.46 6.28
CA VAL A 204 -11.44 -9.97 7.60
C VAL A 204 -12.46 -10.41 8.66
N PRO A 205 -12.02 -11.05 9.76
CA PRO A 205 -12.87 -11.31 10.92
C PRO A 205 -13.02 -10.02 11.75
N PHE A 206 -14.05 -9.23 11.46
CA PHE A 206 -14.28 -7.97 12.15
C PHE A 206 -14.82 -8.17 13.56
N GLU A 207 -14.20 -7.48 14.53
CA GLU A 207 -14.66 -7.37 15.90
C GLU A 207 -15.28 -5.99 16.13
N GLU A 208 -16.57 -5.84 15.81
CA GLU A 208 -17.30 -4.59 15.85
C GLU A 208 -18.73 -4.80 16.39
N ASP A 209 -19.45 -3.71 16.66
CA ASP A 209 -20.84 -3.79 17.06
C ASP A 209 -21.76 -4.32 15.94
N LYS A 210 -22.91 -4.86 16.33
CA LYS A 210 -23.86 -5.52 15.42
C LYS A 210 -24.28 -4.62 14.24
N LYS A 211 -24.50 -3.32 14.47
CA LYS A 211 -24.95 -2.38 13.43
C LYS A 211 -23.86 -2.17 12.39
N THR A 212 -22.62 -1.99 12.83
CA THR A 212 -21.45 -1.86 11.94
C THR A 212 -21.22 -3.12 11.13
N LEU A 213 -21.32 -4.32 11.76
CA LEU A 213 -21.20 -5.59 11.06
C LEU A 213 -22.30 -5.81 10.01
N GLU A 214 -23.56 -5.45 10.30
CA GLU A 214 -24.66 -5.52 9.32
C GLU A 214 -24.40 -4.59 8.12
N HIS A 215 -23.91 -3.38 8.37
CA HIS A 215 -23.54 -2.45 7.31
C HIS A 215 -22.41 -3.02 6.43
N ARG A 216 -21.32 -3.54 7.04
CA ARG A 216 -20.23 -4.19 6.31
C ARG A 216 -20.70 -5.37 5.48
N LYS A 217 -21.54 -6.23 6.05
CA LYS A 217 -22.11 -7.39 5.36
C LYS A 217 -22.89 -6.96 4.11
N LYS A 218 -23.66 -5.87 4.20
CA LYS A 218 -24.36 -5.31 3.04
C LYS A 218 -23.39 -4.80 1.98
N SER A 219 -22.35 -4.07 2.38
CA SER A 219 -21.33 -3.58 1.46
C SER A 219 -20.53 -4.73 0.82
N LEU A 220 -20.14 -5.72 1.60
CA LEU A 220 -19.41 -6.89 1.12
C LEU A 220 -20.23 -7.80 0.20
N SER A 221 -21.57 -7.64 0.13
CA SER A 221 -22.37 -8.38 -0.85
C SER A 221 -22.16 -7.94 -2.31
N PHE A 222 -21.44 -6.85 -2.54
CA PHE A 222 -21.02 -6.40 -3.87
C PHE A 222 -19.82 -7.16 -4.44
N ILE A 223 -19.17 -8.01 -3.61
CA ILE A 223 -18.09 -8.90 -4.01
C ILE A 223 -18.36 -10.30 -3.46
N GLU A 224 -17.61 -11.28 -3.90
CA GLU A 224 -17.59 -12.59 -3.28
C GLU A 224 -16.61 -12.58 -2.11
N ASN A 225 -17.12 -12.40 -0.87
CA ASN A 225 -16.28 -12.25 0.33
C ASN A 225 -15.65 -13.60 0.75
N ARG A 226 -14.75 -14.12 -0.07
CA ARG A 226 -13.96 -15.34 0.09
C ARG A 226 -12.53 -15.15 -0.40
N LEU A 227 -11.66 -16.12 -0.19
CA LEU A 227 -10.35 -16.13 -0.85
C LEU A 227 -10.51 -16.24 -2.38
N VAL A 228 -9.55 -15.71 -3.11
CA VAL A 228 -9.39 -15.93 -4.55
C VAL A 228 -9.18 -17.42 -4.79
N ASN A 229 -9.83 -17.99 -5.77
CA ASN A 229 -9.65 -19.39 -6.14
C ASN A 229 -8.64 -19.57 -7.29
N LYS A 230 -8.24 -20.82 -7.55
CA LYS A 230 -7.24 -21.15 -8.60
C LYS A 230 -7.68 -20.77 -10.01
N THR A 231 -8.97 -20.84 -10.31
CA THR A 231 -9.50 -20.44 -11.63
C THR A 231 -9.31 -18.94 -11.83
N GLU A 232 -9.73 -18.14 -10.87
CA GLU A 232 -9.54 -16.69 -10.90
C GLU A 232 -8.07 -16.30 -10.96
N ASP A 233 -7.18 -16.99 -10.23
CA ASP A 233 -5.73 -16.74 -10.28
C ASP A 233 -5.13 -17.08 -11.66
N ASN A 234 -5.59 -18.16 -12.30
CA ASN A 234 -5.18 -18.50 -13.67
C ASN A 234 -5.69 -17.47 -14.67
N ASP A 235 -6.96 -17.07 -14.59
CA ASP A 235 -7.55 -16.05 -15.46
C ASP A 235 -6.80 -14.70 -15.32
N LEU A 236 -6.36 -14.35 -14.10
CA LEU A 236 -5.53 -13.16 -13.86
C LEU A 236 -4.15 -13.28 -14.48
N LYS A 237 -3.51 -14.45 -14.44
CA LYS A 237 -2.22 -14.71 -15.08
C LYS A 237 -2.31 -14.59 -16.60
N ASP A 238 -3.34 -15.21 -17.20
CA ASP A 238 -3.61 -15.09 -18.63
C ASP A 238 -3.85 -13.62 -19.04
N LEU A 239 -4.55 -12.86 -18.21
CA LEU A 239 -4.80 -11.43 -18.43
C LEU A 239 -3.50 -10.61 -18.34
N ILE A 240 -2.63 -10.90 -17.37
CA ILE A 240 -1.32 -10.26 -17.20
C ILE A 240 -0.45 -10.52 -18.43
N ASP A 241 -0.40 -11.76 -18.90
CA ASP A 241 0.38 -12.16 -20.06
C ASP A 241 -0.11 -11.46 -21.33
N ALA A 242 -1.45 -11.28 -21.47
CA ALA A 242 -2.03 -10.56 -22.60
C ALA A 242 -1.72 -9.06 -22.59
N PHE A 243 -1.61 -8.43 -21.41
CA PHE A 243 -1.24 -7.02 -21.30
C PHE A 243 0.24 -6.74 -21.49
N ASP A 244 1.14 -7.68 -21.18
CA ASP A 244 2.59 -7.57 -21.33
C ASP A 244 3.17 -6.24 -20.78
N PHE A 245 3.03 -6.02 -19.49
CA PHE A 245 3.54 -4.83 -18.81
C PHE A 245 5.06 -4.88 -18.66
N GLU A 246 5.75 -3.76 -18.89
CA GLU A 246 7.21 -3.65 -18.75
C GLU A 246 7.70 -3.94 -17.31
N TYR A 247 7.01 -3.43 -16.28
CA TYR A 247 7.36 -3.60 -14.87
C TYR A 247 6.13 -4.05 -14.09
N LEU A 248 5.94 -5.36 -13.93
CA LEU A 248 4.84 -5.95 -13.17
C LEU A 248 5.38 -6.82 -12.03
N PHE A 249 4.81 -6.63 -10.84
CA PHE A 249 4.94 -7.53 -9.71
C PHE A 249 3.59 -8.22 -9.50
N TYR A 250 3.59 -9.53 -9.57
CA TYR A 250 2.42 -10.33 -9.24
C TYR A 250 2.61 -11.01 -7.89
N GLN A 251 1.68 -10.78 -6.98
CA GLN A 251 1.65 -11.48 -5.71
C GLN A 251 0.85 -12.77 -5.88
N GLU A 252 1.55 -13.91 -5.85
CA GLU A 252 0.96 -15.22 -6.07
C GLU A 252 -0.08 -15.57 -5.00
N LEU A 253 -1.03 -16.42 -5.42
CA LEU A 253 -2.08 -16.95 -4.56
C LEU A 253 -1.50 -17.75 -3.40
N THR A 254 -2.02 -17.55 -2.20
CA THR A 254 -1.74 -18.35 -1.01
C THR A 254 -3.00 -18.55 -0.19
N ASP A 255 -3.10 -19.70 0.44
CA ASP A 255 -4.16 -20.03 1.40
C ASP A 255 -3.82 -19.53 2.83
N ASP A 256 -2.62 -18.97 3.03
CA ASP A 256 -2.19 -18.44 4.31
C ASP A 256 -2.92 -17.13 4.63
N THR A 257 -3.62 -17.08 5.75
CA THR A 257 -4.32 -15.92 6.29
C THR A 257 -3.66 -15.38 7.56
N SER A 258 -2.57 -16.00 8.01
CA SER A 258 -1.87 -15.64 9.25
C SER A 258 -1.23 -14.24 9.22
N TRP A 259 -1.11 -13.66 8.03
CA TRP A 259 -0.54 -12.32 7.80
C TRP A 259 -1.51 -11.17 8.12
N LEU A 260 -2.80 -11.44 8.40
CA LEU A 260 -3.75 -10.40 8.82
C LEU A 260 -3.24 -9.72 10.10
N PRO A 261 -3.16 -8.38 10.12
CA PRO A 261 -2.65 -7.67 11.27
C PRO A 261 -3.64 -7.67 12.44
N ASP A 262 -3.09 -7.73 13.66
CA ASP A 262 -3.82 -7.45 14.89
C ASP A 262 -3.09 -6.35 15.67
N PHE A 263 -3.58 -5.12 15.59
CA PHE A 263 -2.97 -3.95 16.22
C PHE A 263 -3.17 -3.88 17.75
N ASN A 264 -3.85 -4.87 18.34
CA ASN A 264 -3.84 -5.07 19.79
C ASN A 264 -2.52 -5.67 20.28
N ARG A 265 -1.78 -6.35 19.42
CA ARG A 265 -0.50 -6.98 19.73
C ARG A 265 0.65 -5.97 19.58
N LYS A 266 1.71 -6.15 20.36
CA LYS A 266 2.96 -5.39 20.22
C LYS A 266 3.58 -5.55 18.82
N GLN A 267 3.55 -6.78 18.28
CA GLN A 267 3.92 -7.12 16.92
C GLN A 267 2.62 -7.41 16.14
N PRO A 268 2.08 -6.43 15.39
CA PRO A 268 0.80 -6.60 14.70
C PRO A 268 0.82 -7.67 13.61
N PHE A 269 1.95 -7.81 12.93
CA PHE A 269 2.13 -8.76 11.83
C PHE A 269 2.85 -10.01 12.32
N SER A 270 2.39 -11.18 11.91
CA SER A 270 3.00 -12.48 12.24
C SER A 270 4.33 -12.75 11.53
N ASN A 271 4.72 -11.89 10.57
CA ASN A 271 5.95 -12.03 9.80
C ASN A 271 7.18 -11.96 10.71
N LYS A 272 8.04 -12.99 10.66
CA LYS A 272 9.29 -13.07 11.41
C LYS A 272 10.32 -12.00 11.05
N LEU A 273 10.18 -11.38 9.87
CA LEU A 273 11.09 -10.33 9.39
C LEU A 273 10.71 -8.94 9.91
N SER A 274 9.49 -8.76 10.41
CA SER A 274 9.06 -7.48 10.96
C SER A 274 9.42 -7.38 12.45
N LYS A 275 10.00 -6.23 12.83
CA LYS A 275 10.35 -5.89 14.22
C LYS A 275 9.68 -4.58 14.59
N THR A 276 8.91 -4.59 15.68
CA THR A 276 8.32 -3.36 16.21
C THR A 276 9.44 -2.50 16.82
N ILE A 277 9.63 -1.30 16.31
CA ILE A 277 10.58 -0.30 16.82
C ILE A 277 9.89 0.59 17.86
N TRP A 278 8.63 0.90 17.62
CA TRP A 278 7.82 1.78 18.44
C TRP A 278 6.36 1.31 18.43
N HIS A 279 5.72 1.37 19.59
CA HIS A 279 4.32 0.99 19.73
C HIS A 279 3.54 2.07 20.47
N TRP A 280 2.32 2.35 20.03
CA TRP A 280 1.52 3.46 20.53
C TRP A 280 1.16 3.38 22.01
N LYS A 281 1.15 2.18 22.64
CA LYS A 281 0.91 1.99 24.07
C LYS A 281 2.18 2.08 24.92
N THR A 282 3.31 1.61 24.40
CA THR A 282 4.54 1.39 25.18
C THR A 282 5.70 2.29 24.77
N GLY A 283 5.61 3.00 23.62
CA GLY A 283 6.70 3.81 23.10
C GLY A 283 7.74 2.97 22.35
N PHE A 284 9.02 3.33 22.47
CA PHE A 284 10.12 2.60 21.84
C PHE A 284 10.30 1.22 22.46
N GLU A 285 10.42 0.20 21.60
CA GLU A 285 10.72 -1.17 21.96
C GLU A 285 12.22 -1.40 21.70
N ILE A 286 12.99 -1.43 22.78
CA ILE A 286 14.45 -1.62 22.75
C ILE A 286 14.79 -3.08 22.91
#